data_d711f607714420dddf8b8d821458e943
#
_entry.id   d711f607714420dddf8b8d821458e943
#
_cell.length_a   1.000
_cell.length_b   1.000
_cell.length_c   1.000
_cell.angle_alpha   90.00
_cell.angle_beta   90.00
_cell.angle_gamma   90.00
#
_symmetry.space_group_name_H-M   'P 1'
#
loop_
_entity.id
_entity.type
_entity.pdbx_description
1 polymer ?
#
loop_
_entity_poly.entity_id
_entity_poly.type
_entity_poly.pdbx_seq_one_letter_code
_entity_poly.pdbx_strand_id
1 'polypeptide(L)'
;MKMNVTATVSHALGHWPRILPALGIQVLKNRHQPCPVCGGSDRFRFDDREGRGTWYCNQCGAGDGLKLVEKVFGVSPSDAAAKVAAVTGSLPPAVTAAAGAETDAARKNAAALAQTLMAKTRPGTGNAYLTRKGFPGRECRMLTGTHRAG
;
A
#
# COMPACT_ATOMS: atom_id res chain seq x y z
N MET A 1 24.60 24.33 1.70
CA MET A 1 24.12 23.53 0.53
C MET A 1 22.60 23.53 0.53
N LYS A 2 21.96 24.02 -0.53
CA LYS A 2 20.49 23.89 -0.65
C LYS A 2 20.18 22.44 -0.98
N MET A 3 19.49 21.75 -0.06
CA MET A 3 19.03 20.39 -0.27
C MET A 3 18.03 20.36 -1.42
N ASN A 4 18.23 19.42 -2.33
CA ASN A 4 17.26 19.23 -3.42
C ASN A 4 16.05 18.45 -2.91
N VAL A 5 14.99 19.19 -2.60
CA VAL A 5 13.72 18.64 -2.07
C VAL A 5 13.18 17.51 -2.95
N THR A 6 13.22 17.70 -4.28
CA THR A 6 12.73 16.71 -5.24
C THR A 6 13.50 15.39 -5.13
N ALA A 7 14.84 15.46 -5.07
CA ALA A 7 15.67 14.27 -4.93
C ALA A 7 15.40 13.54 -3.59
N THR A 8 15.26 14.30 -2.50
CA THR A 8 14.94 13.72 -1.19
C THR A 8 13.57 13.03 -1.19
N VAL A 9 12.55 13.64 -1.79
CA VAL A 9 11.21 13.03 -1.90
C VAL A 9 11.27 11.76 -2.75
N SER A 10 12.02 11.75 -3.84
CA SER A 10 12.21 10.55 -4.68
C SER A 10 12.89 9.41 -3.91
N HIS A 11 13.89 9.69 -3.09
CA HIS A 11 14.54 8.70 -2.25
C HIS A 11 13.66 8.22 -1.09
N ALA A 12 12.73 9.04 -0.62
CA ALA A 12 11.79 8.70 0.45
C ALA A 12 10.60 7.85 -0.03
N LEU A 13 10.38 7.73 -1.34
CA LEU A 13 9.29 6.93 -1.90
C LEU A 13 9.36 5.47 -1.41
N GLY A 14 8.25 4.98 -0.87
CA GLY A 14 8.16 3.63 -0.30
C GLY A 14 8.76 3.48 1.10
N HIS A 15 9.42 4.50 1.64
CA HIS A 15 10.08 4.45 2.96
C HIS A 15 9.31 5.22 4.05
N TRP A 16 8.26 5.95 3.74
CA TRP A 16 7.55 6.79 4.69
C TRP A 16 7.10 6.07 5.96
N PRO A 17 6.60 4.81 5.91
CA PRO A 17 6.25 4.08 7.12
C PRO A 17 7.42 3.81 8.08
N ARG A 18 8.65 3.97 7.61
CA ARG A 18 9.89 3.83 8.39
C ARG A 18 10.49 5.19 8.76
N ILE A 19 10.42 6.14 7.84
CA ILE A 19 10.96 7.50 8.02
C ILE A 19 10.20 8.24 9.12
N LEU A 20 8.87 8.21 9.09
CA LEU A 20 8.05 8.96 10.04
C LEU A 20 8.31 8.52 11.49
N PRO A 21 8.28 7.22 11.85
CA PRO A 21 8.63 6.79 13.21
C PRO A 21 10.06 7.12 13.60
N ALA A 22 11.03 7.06 12.68
CA ALA A 22 12.42 7.42 12.94
C ALA A 22 12.59 8.93 13.23
N LEU A 23 11.69 9.76 12.73
CA LEU A 23 11.58 11.18 13.07
C LEU A 23 10.73 11.43 14.34
N GLY A 24 10.25 10.38 15.02
CA GLY A 24 9.39 10.49 16.18
C GLY A 24 7.90 10.68 15.89
N ILE A 25 7.50 10.59 14.62
CA ILE A 25 6.10 10.73 14.19
C ILE A 25 5.47 9.34 14.10
N GLN A 26 4.74 8.93 15.13
CA GLN A 26 4.06 7.64 15.16
C GLN A 26 2.83 7.65 14.28
N VAL A 27 2.79 6.79 13.27
CA VAL A 27 1.65 6.63 12.36
C VAL A 27 1.38 5.14 12.09
N LEU A 28 0.10 4.80 12.05
CA LEU A 28 -0.37 3.46 11.69
C LEU A 28 -1.06 3.53 10.33
N LYS A 29 -0.64 2.64 9.41
CA LYS A 29 -1.18 2.61 8.04
C LYS A 29 -2.63 2.14 8.04
N ASN A 30 -3.47 2.83 7.27
CA ASN A 30 -4.88 2.52 7.06
C ASN A 30 -5.73 2.45 8.34
N ARG A 31 -5.36 3.19 9.38
CA ARG A 31 -6.11 3.26 10.64
C ARG A 31 -6.42 4.71 11.00
N HIS A 32 -7.60 4.92 11.56
CA HIS A 32 -7.95 6.17 12.20
C HIS A 32 -7.19 6.28 13.52
N GLN A 33 -6.62 7.45 13.77
CA GLN A 33 -5.75 7.69 14.92
C GLN A 33 -5.68 9.19 15.24
N PRO A 34 -5.12 9.57 16.39
CA PRO A 34 -4.83 10.95 16.71
C PRO A 34 -3.93 11.59 15.65
N CYS A 35 -4.20 12.84 15.31
CA CYS A 35 -3.36 13.57 14.37
C CYS A 35 -2.05 14.02 15.03
N PRO A 36 -0.89 13.74 14.45
CA PRO A 36 0.39 14.16 15.01
C PRO A 36 0.58 15.69 15.00
N VAL A 37 -0.26 16.44 14.25
CA VAL A 37 -0.18 17.89 14.15
C VAL A 37 -1.18 18.57 15.10
N CYS A 38 -2.45 18.19 15.06
CA CYS A 38 -3.53 18.88 15.79
C CYS A 38 -4.20 18.03 16.89
N GLY A 39 -3.71 16.79 17.12
CA GLY A 39 -4.31 15.89 18.09
C GLY A 39 -5.68 15.33 17.66
N GLY A 40 -6.58 15.14 18.63
CA GLY A 40 -7.86 14.48 18.43
C GLY A 40 -7.74 12.97 18.55
N SER A 41 -8.88 12.25 18.47
CA SER A 41 -8.91 10.81 18.72
C SER A 41 -8.72 9.97 17.45
N ASP A 42 -9.45 10.33 16.37
CA ASP A 42 -9.61 9.46 15.20
C ASP A 42 -9.68 10.22 13.85
N ARG A 43 -9.27 11.48 13.87
CA ARG A 43 -9.40 12.38 12.70
C ARG A 43 -8.31 12.26 11.67
N PHE A 44 -7.25 11.52 11.95
CA PHE A 44 -6.08 11.34 11.08
C PHE A 44 -6.02 9.92 10.54
N ARG A 45 -5.67 9.78 9.26
CA ARG A 45 -5.44 8.53 8.60
C ARG A 45 -4.20 8.63 7.71
N PHE A 46 -3.30 7.68 7.85
CA PHE A 46 -2.12 7.53 7.02
C PHE A 46 -2.33 6.40 6.02
N ASP A 47 -2.39 6.72 4.73
CA ASP A 47 -2.71 5.77 3.66
C ASP A 47 -1.47 5.26 2.92
N ASP A 48 -0.43 6.09 2.80
CA ASP A 48 0.81 5.79 2.06
C ASP A 48 0.53 5.26 0.64
N ARG A 49 -0.32 5.97 -0.09
CA ARG A 49 -0.63 5.62 -1.48
C ARG A 49 0.59 5.80 -2.35
N GLU A 50 0.88 4.80 -3.19
CA GLU A 50 2.04 4.80 -4.10
C GLU A 50 3.39 5.01 -3.39
N GLY A 51 3.47 4.72 -2.09
CA GLY A 51 4.68 4.95 -1.30
C GLY A 51 5.01 6.43 -1.06
N ARG A 52 4.07 7.35 -1.29
CA ARG A 52 4.27 8.80 -1.15
C ARG A 52 4.08 9.32 0.28
N GLY A 53 3.71 8.44 1.22
CA GLY A 53 3.41 8.85 2.59
C GLY A 53 2.14 9.69 2.70
N THR A 54 1.15 9.44 1.84
CA THR A 54 -0.09 10.22 1.81
C THR A 54 -0.90 10.04 3.08
N TRP A 55 -1.50 11.14 3.53
CA TRP A 55 -2.31 11.19 4.73
C TRP A 55 -3.48 12.16 4.58
N TYR A 56 -4.45 12.02 5.45
CA TYR A 56 -5.61 12.90 5.55
C TYR A 56 -5.97 13.13 7.02
N CYS A 57 -6.34 14.37 7.34
CA CYS A 57 -6.88 14.76 8.63
C CYS A 57 -8.05 15.72 8.43
N ASN A 58 -9.17 15.47 9.10
CA ASN A 58 -10.37 16.33 8.99
C ASN A 58 -10.13 17.79 9.36
N GLN A 59 -9.12 18.08 10.19
CA GLN A 59 -8.77 19.43 10.64
C GLN A 59 -7.61 20.04 9.84
N CYS A 60 -6.57 19.27 9.56
CA CYS A 60 -5.33 19.75 8.94
C CYS A 60 -5.33 19.63 7.41
N GLY A 61 -6.32 18.92 6.83
CA GLY A 61 -6.37 18.61 5.40
C GLY A 61 -5.55 17.37 5.02
N ALA A 62 -5.14 17.31 3.76
CA ALA A 62 -4.39 16.21 3.18
C ALA A 62 -2.97 16.63 2.79
N GLY A 63 -2.10 15.64 2.61
CA GLY A 63 -0.74 15.86 2.14
C GLY A 63 0.02 14.58 1.89
N ASP A 64 1.28 14.73 1.55
CA ASP A 64 2.26 13.65 1.45
C ASP A 64 3.15 13.59 2.71
N GLY A 65 4.09 12.64 2.72
CA GLY A 65 4.98 12.44 3.86
C GLY A 65 5.84 13.66 4.19
N LEU A 66 6.36 14.37 3.17
CA LEU A 66 7.14 15.58 3.41
C LEU A 66 6.27 16.68 4.04
N LYS A 67 5.06 16.87 3.55
CA LYS A 67 4.11 17.84 4.09
C LYS A 67 3.71 17.54 5.53
N LEU A 68 3.68 16.26 5.90
CA LEU A 68 3.47 15.88 7.29
C LEU A 68 4.63 16.31 8.18
N VAL A 69 5.87 16.07 7.75
CA VAL A 69 7.08 16.51 8.46
C VAL A 69 7.12 18.01 8.62
N GLU A 70 6.82 18.80 7.56
CA GLU A 70 6.72 20.26 7.63
C GLU A 70 5.74 20.71 8.72
N LYS A 71 4.53 20.12 8.73
CA LYS A 71 3.47 20.51 9.67
C LYS A 71 3.78 20.11 11.12
N VAL A 72 4.34 18.94 11.33
CA VAL A 72 4.66 18.44 12.69
C VAL A 72 5.79 19.24 13.31
N PHE A 73 6.82 19.56 12.56
CA PHE A 73 7.98 20.31 13.06
C PHE A 73 7.87 21.83 12.88
N GLY A 74 6.86 22.32 12.13
CA GLY A 74 6.71 23.73 11.85
C GLY A 74 7.88 24.33 11.07
N VAL A 75 8.48 23.56 10.15
CA VAL A 75 9.69 23.92 9.41
C VAL A 75 9.40 24.15 7.93
N SER A 76 10.36 24.76 7.23
CA SER A 76 10.28 24.94 5.78
C SER A 76 10.38 23.60 5.04
N PRO A 77 9.91 23.51 3.77
CA PRO A 77 10.07 22.31 2.94
C PRO A 77 11.54 21.86 2.81
N SER A 78 12.45 22.81 2.76
CA SER A 78 13.90 22.57 2.68
C SER A 78 14.43 21.91 3.96
N ASP A 79 14.02 22.40 5.12
CA ASP A 79 14.43 21.86 6.41
C ASP A 79 13.78 20.48 6.69
N ALA A 80 12.52 20.32 6.28
CA ALA A 80 11.85 19.03 6.32
C ALA A 80 12.58 18.01 5.46
N ALA A 81 12.98 18.37 4.23
CA ALA A 81 13.77 17.53 3.37
C ALA A 81 15.13 17.17 3.97
N ALA A 82 15.80 18.09 4.66
CA ALA A 82 17.06 17.83 5.36
C ALA A 82 16.87 16.80 6.49
N LYS A 83 15.79 16.90 7.27
CA LYS A 83 15.45 15.91 8.31
C LYS A 83 15.18 14.53 7.71
N VAL A 84 14.41 14.46 6.62
CA VAL A 84 14.12 13.23 5.90
C VAL A 84 15.41 12.61 5.33
N ALA A 85 16.28 13.41 4.72
CA ALA A 85 17.54 12.94 4.15
C ALA A 85 18.48 12.36 5.22
N ALA A 86 18.54 12.96 6.42
CA ALA A 86 19.33 12.45 7.53
C ALA A 86 18.91 11.03 7.95
N VAL A 87 17.63 10.72 7.87
CA VAL A 87 17.09 9.39 8.19
C VAL A 87 17.22 8.44 7.01
N THR A 88 16.95 8.89 5.78
CA THR A 88 17.02 8.02 4.58
C THR A 88 18.43 7.57 4.27
N GLY A 89 19.45 8.36 4.58
CA GLY A 89 20.86 7.96 4.44
C GLY A 89 21.27 6.76 5.28
N SER A 90 20.53 6.44 6.32
CA SER A 90 20.75 5.28 7.21
C SER A 90 19.81 4.10 6.92
N LEU A 91 18.86 4.26 5.98
CA LEU A 91 17.91 3.20 5.64
C LEU A 91 18.47 2.33 4.51
N PRO A 92 18.33 0.98 4.59
CA PRO A 92 18.61 0.13 3.45
C PRO A 92 17.67 0.50 2.29
N PRO A 93 18.10 0.28 1.02
CA PRO A 93 17.28 0.61 -0.13
C PRO A 93 15.87 0.04 0.05
N ALA A 94 14.86 0.84 -0.32
CA ALA A 94 13.48 0.36 -0.29
C ALA A 94 13.42 -0.92 -1.09
N VAL A 95 12.96 -1.98 -0.47
CA VAL A 95 12.31 -3.02 -1.22
C VAL A 95 11.02 -2.34 -1.72
N THR A 96 11.14 -1.58 -2.79
CA THR A 96 9.97 -1.24 -3.57
C THR A 96 9.38 -2.60 -3.88
N ALA A 97 8.20 -2.89 -3.30
CA ALA A 97 7.33 -3.84 -3.93
C ALA A 97 7.21 -3.28 -5.34
N ALA A 98 8.07 -3.79 -6.23
CA ALA A 98 8.05 -3.47 -7.63
C ALA A 98 6.63 -3.84 -8.06
N ALA A 99 5.81 -2.80 -8.20
CA ALA A 99 4.59 -2.94 -8.94
C ALA A 99 5.06 -3.48 -10.30
N GLY A 100 4.92 -4.81 -10.47
CA GLY A 100 4.95 -5.43 -11.78
C GLY A 100 6.29 -5.67 -12.47
N ALA A 101 7.38 -5.94 -11.77
CA ALA A 101 8.36 -6.86 -12.34
C ALA A 101 7.94 -8.28 -11.96
N GLU A 102 6.81 -8.73 -12.49
CA GLU A 102 6.58 -10.16 -12.66
C GLU A 102 7.77 -10.66 -13.48
N THR A 103 8.71 -11.33 -12.83
CA THR A 103 9.77 -12.02 -13.54
C THR A 103 9.08 -12.98 -14.52
N ASP A 104 9.61 -13.12 -15.74
CA ASP A 104 9.07 -14.06 -16.74
C ASP A 104 8.88 -15.47 -16.16
N ALA A 105 9.68 -15.83 -15.16
CA ALA A 105 9.52 -17.05 -14.39
C ALA A 105 8.23 -17.10 -13.56
N ALA A 106 7.87 -15.99 -12.88
CA ALA A 106 6.63 -15.93 -12.10
C ALA A 106 5.41 -15.94 -13.03
N ARG A 107 5.49 -15.26 -14.18
CA ARG A 107 4.44 -15.28 -15.20
C ARG A 107 4.27 -16.69 -15.83
N LYS A 108 5.36 -17.40 -16.12
CA LYS A 108 5.33 -18.77 -16.62
C LYS A 108 4.75 -19.73 -15.56
N ASN A 109 5.12 -19.57 -14.29
CA ASN A 109 4.59 -20.38 -13.19
C ASN A 109 3.09 -20.11 -12.97
N ALA A 110 2.64 -18.85 -13.02
CA ALA A 110 1.23 -18.52 -12.94
C ALA A 110 0.42 -19.07 -14.12
N ALA A 111 0.97 -19.01 -15.32
CA ALA A 111 0.34 -19.60 -16.53
C ALA A 111 0.23 -21.13 -16.44
N ALA A 112 1.28 -21.80 -15.96
CA ALA A 112 1.28 -23.26 -15.77
C ALA A 112 0.27 -23.67 -14.69
N LEU A 113 0.19 -22.93 -13.57
CA LEU A 113 -0.80 -23.17 -12.53
C LEU A 113 -2.22 -22.95 -13.05
N ALA A 114 -2.45 -21.89 -13.82
CA ALA A 114 -3.75 -21.61 -14.44
C ALA A 114 -4.18 -22.74 -15.40
N GLN A 115 -3.27 -23.23 -16.22
CA GLN A 115 -3.54 -24.37 -17.12
C GLN A 115 -3.87 -25.65 -16.33
N THR A 116 -3.16 -25.94 -15.24
CA THR A 116 -3.41 -27.09 -14.38
C THR A 116 -4.79 -26.97 -13.71
N LEU A 117 -5.16 -25.80 -13.23
CA LEU A 117 -6.48 -25.54 -12.64
C LEU A 117 -7.59 -25.65 -13.70
N MET A 118 -7.36 -25.14 -14.91
CA MET A 118 -8.30 -25.25 -16.02
C MET A 118 -8.53 -26.71 -16.44
N ALA A 119 -7.49 -27.54 -16.43
CA ALA A 119 -7.60 -28.97 -16.74
C ALA A 119 -8.36 -29.76 -15.66
N LYS A 120 -8.26 -29.32 -14.40
CA LYS A 120 -8.97 -29.94 -13.24
C LYS A 120 -10.38 -29.43 -13.01
N THR A 121 -10.83 -28.41 -13.77
CA THR A 121 -12.15 -27.84 -13.61
C THR A 121 -13.06 -28.26 -14.76
N ARG A 122 -14.29 -28.66 -14.45
CA ARG A 122 -15.33 -28.91 -15.46
C ARG A 122 -16.19 -27.67 -15.66
N PRO A 123 -16.63 -27.37 -16.91
CA PRO A 123 -17.66 -26.39 -17.12
C PRO A 123 -18.95 -26.90 -16.44
N GLY A 124 -19.43 -26.15 -15.46
CA GLY A 124 -20.67 -26.46 -14.77
C GLY A 124 -21.71 -25.43 -15.11
N THR A 125 -22.84 -25.87 -15.66
CA THR A 125 -24.04 -25.04 -15.81
C THR A 125 -24.90 -25.20 -14.56
N GLY A 126 -25.35 -24.08 -13.98
CA GLY A 126 -26.37 -24.14 -12.93
C GLY A 126 -25.88 -24.14 -11.48
N ASN A 127 -24.96 -23.25 -11.14
CA ASN A 127 -24.67 -23.02 -9.73
C ASN A 127 -25.86 -22.33 -9.04
N ALA A 128 -26.53 -23.04 -8.14
CA ALA A 128 -27.68 -22.57 -7.37
C ALA A 128 -27.39 -21.26 -6.61
N TYR A 129 -26.13 -21.03 -6.21
CA TYR A 129 -25.70 -19.79 -5.57
C TYR A 129 -25.76 -18.59 -6.54
N LEU A 130 -25.24 -18.74 -7.76
CA LEU A 130 -25.24 -17.69 -8.79
C LEU A 130 -26.66 -17.37 -9.25
N THR A 131 -27.52 -18.39 -9.39
CA THR A 131 -28.93 -18.21 -9.72
C THR A 131 -29.66 -17.40 -8.66
N ARG A 132 -29.39 -17.69 -7.38
CA ARG A 132 -29.97 -16.94 -6.24
C ARG A 132 -29.48 -15.49 -6.17
N LYS A 133 -28.28 -15.22 -6.66
CA LYS A 133 -27.69 -13.87 -6.75
C LYS A 133 -28.07 -13.09 -8.01
N GLY A 134 -28.96 -13.61 -8.86
CA GLY A 134 -29.46 -12.93 -10.05
C GLY A 134 -28.57 -13.08 -11.28
N PHE A 135 -27.71 -14.09 -11.34
CA PHE A 135 -26.87 -14.41 -12.48
C PHE A 135 -27.20 -15.80 -13.08
N PRO A 136 -28.43 -16.02 -13.56
CA PRO A 136 -28.80 -17.29 -14.18
C PRO A 136 -28.03 -17.46 -15.50
N GLY A 137 -27.53 -18.67 -15.75
CA GLY A 137 -26.91 -19.03 -17.03
C GLY A 137 -25.44 -18.63 -17.22
N ARG A 138 -24.75 -18.10 -16.20
CA ARG A 138 -23.31 -17.91 -16.28
C ARG A 138 -22.58 -19.25 -16.10
N GLU A 139 -21.75 -19.59 -17.07
CA GLU A 139 -20.84 -20.70 -16.95
C GLU A 139 -19.79 -20.41 -15.89
N CYS A 140 -19.68 -21.27 -14.88
CA CYS A 140 -18.61 -21.25 -13.92
C CYS A 140 -17.85 -22.56 -13.97
N ARG A 141 -16.54 -22.52 -13.81
CA ARG A 141 -15.71 -23.72 -13.69
C ARG A 141 -15.64 -24.14 -12.23
N MET A 142 -16.00 -25.38 -11.97
CA MET A 142 -15.94 -25.98 -10.65
C MET A 142 -14.75 -26.92 -10.52
N LEU A 143 -14.08 -26.87 -9.37
CA LEU A 143 -13.02 -27.83 -9.04
C LEU A 143 -13.65 -29.22 -8.82
N THR A 144 -13.18 -30.20 -9.57
CA THR A 144 -13.52 -31.60 -9.33
C THR A 144 -12.59 -32.14 -8.23
N GLY A 145 -13.03 -32.04 -6.98
CA GLY A 145 -12.35 -32.62 -5.85
C GLY A 145 -13.39 -33.05 -4.82
N THR A 146 -13.29 -34.29 -4.35
CA THR A 146 -14.04 -34.77 -3.20
C THR A 146 -13.53 -34.06 -1.95
N HIS A 147 -14.30 -33.11 -1.43
CA HIS A 147 -14.09 -32.58 -0.10
C HIS A 147 -14.38 -33.73 0.89
N ARG A 148 -13.35 -34.36 1.45
CA ARG A 148 -13.53 -35.17 2.67
C ARG A 148 -13.83 -34.19 3.79
N ALA A 149 -15.07 -34.20 4.25
CA ALA A 149 -15.40 -33.65 5.54
C ALA A 149 -14.74 -34.51 6.62
N GLY A 150 -13.88 -33.91 7.42
CA GLY A 150 -13.37 -34.44 8.66
C GLY A 150 -13.90 -33.59 9.79
#